data_4a9087d9be5f0b340e2fbcf0d34564fb
#
_entry.id   4a9087d9be5f0b340e2fbcf0d34564fb
#
_cell.length_a   1.000
_cell.length_b   1.000
_cell.length_c   1.000
_cell.angle_alpha   90.00
_cell.angle_beta   90.00
_cell.angle_gamma   90.00
#
_symmetry.space_group_name_H-M   'P 1'
#
loop_
_entity.id
_entity.type
_entity.pdbx_description
1 polymer ?
#
loop_
_entity_poly.entity_id
_entity_poly.type
_entity_poly.pdbx_seq_one_letter_code
_entity_poly.pdbx_strand_id
1 'polypeptide(L)'
;MKTSKHLTTLFVSLLIASFVLVACSTATPVSTETPISEPTHPXXXXXXXXVLSTTTSTQDSGLLDILVPDFQEKTGYTVKTVAVGSGEAMKMGQECNADVLLVHSPAAEKEFMSNNYGSDRQLVMHNDFIIAGPASDPAEIKGLPTSTEAFTKIAGTQSPFISRGDDSGTHSKEKAIWKAANLTPEGEWYLESGQGMGATLTIASEVQAYTLTDRATYLANKDNYQLDNLVEGDAGLLNIYHVIVVNPANCSSVNNAGAIAFADYIVSPETQSLIGSFGTEKYGQPLFTPDAGKDEATLGK
;
A
#
# COMPACT_ATOMS: atom_id res chain seq x y z
N MET A 1 58.46 15.23 -14.34
CA MET A 1 59.13 15.31 -15.69
C MET A 1 58.03 15.37 -16.75
N LYS A 2 58.02 16.53 -17.41
CA LYS A 2 57.69 16.88 -18.80
C LYS A 2 56.28 16.50 -19.29
N THR A 3 55.33 17.47 -19.41
CA THR A 3 55.07 18.41 -20.55
C THR A 3 54.62 17.69 -21.79
N SER A 4 53.53 18.07 -22.47
CA SER A 4 53.31 19.27 -23.30
C SER A 4 51.92 19.13 -23.97
N LYS A 5 50.95 20.09 -23.87
CA LYS A 5 50.62 21.15 -24.81
C LYS A 5 50.44 20.78 -26.30
N HIS A 6 49.28 21.14 -26.85
CA HIS A 6 48.99 21.99 -28.04
C HIS A 6 47.50 21.84 -28.38
N LEU A 7 46.59 22.81 -28.37
CA LEU A 7 46.39 24.11 -28.94
C LEU A 7 46.49 24.17 -30.48
N THR A 8 45.38 24.47 -31.16
CA THR A 8 45.22 25.28 -32.38
C THR A 8 43.77 25.27 -32.82
N THR A 9 42.97 26.26 -32.72
CA THR A 9 42.74 27.57 -33.33
C THR A 9 42.27 27.54 -34.80
N LEU A 10 41.08 28.15 -35.00
CA LEU A 10 40.60 29.04 -36.03
C LEU A 10 40.28 28.54 -37.46
N PHE A 11 39.13 28.83 -38.00
CA PHE A 11 38.89 29.93 -38.97
C PHE A 11 37.41 30.11 -39.33
N VAL A 12 37.05 31.40 -39.35
CA VAL A 12 35.82 32.03 -39.79
C VAL A 12 35.72 32.04 -41.34
N SER A 13 34.50 31.96 -41.85
CA SER A 13 34.16 32.64 -43.12
C SER A 13 32.67 32.91 -43.26
N LEU A 14 32.37 34.15 -43.29
CA LEU A 14 31.14 34.86 -43.57
C LEU A 14 30.88 34.86 -45.09
N LEU A 15 29.62 34.59 -45.48
CA LEU A 15 29.19 34.97 -46.84
C LEU A 15 27.71 35.36 -46.84
N ILE A 16 27.50 36.66 -47.03
CA ILE A 16 26.24 37.34 -47.24
C ILE A 16 25.87 37.27 -48.72
N ALA A 17 24.65 36.85 -49.03
CA ALA A 17 24.07 37.10 -50.34
C ALA A 17 22.63 37.49 -50.20
N SER A 18 22.37 38.73 -50.44
CA SER A 18 21.03 39.35 -50.52
C SER A 18 20.42 39.10 -51.90
N PHE A 19 19.14 38.66 -51.90
CA PHE A 19 18.31 38.77 -53.12
C PHE A 19 16.95 39.35 -52.79
N VAL A 20 16.62 40.40 -53.46
CA VAL A 20 15.39 41.16 -53.40
C VAL A 20 14.54 40.79 -54.60
N LEU A 21 13.18 40.90 -54.40
CA LEU A 21 12.13 41.11 -55.39
C LEU A 21 11.33 39.89 -55.75
N VAL A 22 10.04 39.90 -56.03
CA VAL A 22 9.06 40.94 -56.42
C VAL A 22 7.68 40.38 -56.09
N ALA A 23 6.77 41.28 -55.66
CA ALA A 23 5.39 40.98 -55.44
C ALA A 23 4.59 40.80 -56.73
N CYS A 24 3.76 39.73 -56.81
CA CYS A 24 2.62 39.70 -57.68
C CYS A 24 1.42 39.21 -56.93
N SER A 25 0.50 40.10 -56.72
CA SER A 25 -0.79 39.92 -56.07
C SER A 25 -1.76 39.19 -57.06
N THR A 26 -2.20 38.02 -56.65
CA THR A 26 -3.43 37.43 -57.23
C THR A 26 -4.38 37.07 -56.09
N ALA A 27 -5.50 37.72 -56.01
CA ALA A 27 -6.55 37.45 -55.04
C ALA A 27 -7.24 36.10 -55.36
N THR A 28 -7.23 35.21 -54.41
CA THR A 28 -8.06 33.97 -54.44
C THR A 28 -9.12 34.07 -53.35
N PRO A 29 -10.30 33.48 -53.54
CA PRO A 29 -11.43 33.69 -52.62
C PRO A 29 -11.25 33.05 -51.28
N VAL A 30 -11.64 33.77 -50.23
CA VAL A 30 -11.66 33.35 -48.83
C VAL A 30 -12.65 32.20 -48.66
N SER A 31 -12.14 31.04 -48.40
CA SER A 31 -12.96 29.94 -47.89
C SER A 31 -13.09 30.15 -46.39
N THR A 32 -14.29 30.41 -45.92
CA THR A 32 -14.61 30.56 -44.52
C THR A 32 -14.55 29.16 -43.87
N GLU A 33 -13.38 28.75 -43.41
CA GLU A 33 -13.30 27.58 -42.54
C GLU A 33 -13.71 28.03 -41.12
N THR A 34 -14.78 27.40 -40.65
CA THR A 34 -15.24 27.52 -39.27
C THR A 34 -14.09 27.03 -38.33
N PRO A 35 -13.69 27.78 -37.34
CA PRO A 35 -12.64 27.30 -36.45
C PRO A 35 -13.15 26.08 -35.68
N ILE A 36 -12.53 24.95 -35.94
CA ILE A 36 -12.67 23.76 -35.04
C ILE A 36 -12.03 24.19 -33.74
N SER A 37 -12.86 24.42 -32.73
CA SER A 37 -12.34 24.68 -31.41
C SER A 37 -11.64 23.39 -30.91
N GLU A 38 -10.35 23.39 -30.88
CA GLU A 38 -9.61 22.39 -30.13
C GLU A 38 -10.13 22.39 -28.68
N PRO A 39 -10.39 21.21 -28.11
CA PRO A 39 -10.77 21.16 -26.70
C PRO A 39 -9.59 21.62 -25.86
N THR A 40 -9.65 22.82 -25.38
CA THR A 40 -8.69 23.36 -24.40
C THR A 40 -8.96 22.69 -23.08
N HIS A 41 -8.13 21.74 -22.71
CA HIS A 41 -8.15 21.09 -21.39
C HIS A 41 -6.77 21.26 -20.70
N PRO A 42 -6.49 22.44 -20.24
CA PRO A 42 -5.31 22.55 -19.35
C PRO A 42 -5.59 22.28 -17.87
N UNK A 43 -6.69 22.45 -17.48
CA UNK A 43 -7.04 22.33 -16.08
C UNK A 43 -7.36 20.91 -15.62
N UNK A 44 -7.52 20.19 -16.46
CA UNK A 44 -7.85 18.85 -16.11
C UNK A 44 -6.64 17.98 -15.81
N UNK A 45 -5.74 18.32 -16.18
CA UNK A 45 -4.53 17.61 -15.95
C UNK A 45 -4.09 17.60 -14.51
N UNK A 46 -4.27 18.57 -13.92
CA UNK A 46 -3.92 18.68 -12.57
C UNK A 46 -4.98 18.12 -11.64
N UNK A 47 -6.03 18.04 -12.04
CA UNK A 47 -7.14 17.47 -11.38
C UNK A 47 -7.31 15.98 -11.64
N UNK A 48 -6.56 15.49 -12.46
CA UNK A 48 -6.57 14.11 -12.80
C UNK A 48 -5.64 13.25 -11.97
N UNK A 49 -4.75 13.79 -11.16
CA UNK A 49 -3.88 13.02 -10.32
C UNK A 49 -4.41 13.04 -8.92
N UNK A 50 -4.62 11.79 -8.32
CA UNK A 50 -4.89 11.54 -6.98
C UNK A 50 -3.69 10.93 -6.40
N VAL A 51 -3.17 11.38 -5.22
CA VAL A 51 -2.09 10.71 -4.42
C VAL A 51 -2.75 9.76 -3.42
N LEU A 52 -2.55 8.49 -3.65
CA LEU A 52 -3.01 7.42 -2.75
C LEU A 52 -1.86 7.05 -1.82
N SER A 53 -2.00 7.36 -0.54
CA SER A 53 -1.03 6.91 0.47
C SER A 53 -1.52 5.58 1.06
N THR A 54 -0.61 4.62 1.14
CA THR A 54 -0.95 3.27 1.63
C THR A 54 0.27 2.65 2.30
N THR A 55 0.18 1.36 2.62
CA THR A 55 1.28 0.68 3.29
C THR A 55 2.09 -0.18 2.32
N THR A 56 3.35 -0.43 2.69
CA THR A 56 4.22 -1.31 1.90
C THR A 56 3.59 -2.70 1.78
N SER A 57 2.97 -3.22 2.84
CA SER A 57 2.32 -4.54 2.78
C SER A 57 1.13 -4.56 1.82
N THR A 58 0.39 -3.45 1.72
CA THR A 58 -0.71 -3.34 0.75
C THR A 58 -0.16 -3.38 -0.69
N GLN A 59 0.88 -2.60 -0.95
CA GLN A 59 1.54 -2.58 -2.27
C GLN A 59 2.13 -3.96 -2.60
N ASP A 60 2.83 -4.56 -1.65
CA ASP A 60 3.54 -5.84 -1.85
C ASP A 60 2.57 -7.00 -2.07
N SER A 61 1.31 -6.88 -1.64
CA SER A 61 0.30 -7.92 -1.91
C SER A 61 -0.01 -8.05 -3.40
N GLY A 62 0.24 -7.01 -4.19
CA GLY A 62 -0.09 -6.97 -5.61
C GLY A 62 -1.52 -6.56 -5.91
N LEU A 63 -2.36 -6.34 -4.90
CA LEU A 63 -3.77 -5.96 -5.12
C LEU A 63 -3.90 -4.65 -5.88
N LEU A 64 -3.07 -3.66 -5.55
CA LEU A 64 -3.11 -2.36 -6.20
C LEU A 64 -2.66 -2.41 -7.67
N ASP A 65 -1.89 -3.43 -8.06
CA ASP A 65 -1.49 -3.61 -9.46
C ASP A 65 -2.68 -3.96 -10.37
N ILE A 66 -3.78 -4.39 -9.77
CA ILE A 66 -5.05 -4.65 -10.46
C ILE A 66 -6.01 -3.48 -10.27
N LEU A 67 -6.20 -3.02 -9.03
CA LEU A 67 -7.22 -2.01 -8.73
C LEU A 67 -6.89 -0.63 -9.31
N VAL A 68 -5.61 -0.22 -9.29
CA VAL A 68 -5.24 1.12 -9.75
C VAL A 68 -5.45 1.26 -11.27
N PRO A 69 -4.96 0.33 -12.13
CA PRO A 69 -5.26 0.44 -13.56
C PRO A 69 -6.76 0.40 -13.87
N ASP A 70 -7.53 -0.47 -13.21
CA ASP A 70 -8.98 -0.57 -13.40
C ASP A 70 -9.68 0.74 -13.03
N PHE A 71 -9.31 1.34 -11.90
CA PHE A 71 -9.82 2.66 -11.50
C PHE A 71 -9.50 3.72 -12.53
N GLN A 72 -8.24 3.77 -12.98
CA GLN A 72 -7.78 4.76 -13.96
C GLN A 72 -8.54 4.63 -15.29
N GLU A 73 -8.75 3.40 -15.75
CA GLU A 73 -9.49 3.14 -16.97
C GLU A 73 -10.96 3.59 -16.87
N LYS A 74 -11.59 3.31 -15.72
CA LYS A 74 -13.02 3.62 -15.51
C LYS A 74 -13.30 5.10 -15.30
N THR A 75 -12.35 5.82 -14.69
CA THR A 75 -12.63 7.19 -14.22
C THR A 75 -11.85 8.27 -14.97
N GLY A 76 -10.74 7.91 -15.60
CA GLY A 76 -9.84 8.88 -16.22
C GLY A 76 -8.89 9.57 -15.22
N TYR A 77 -9.00 9.31 -13.93
CA TYR A 77 -8.04 9.81 -12.96
C TYR A 77 -6.73 9.05 -13.09
N THR A 78 -5.62 9.71 -12.77
CA THR A 78 -4.31 9.07 -12.64
C THR A 78 -3.97 8.97 -11.15
N VAL A 79 -3.53 7.82 -10.70
CA VAL A 79 -3.20 7.57 -9.29
C VAL A 79 -1.69 7.47 -9.11
N LYS A 80 -1.16 8.29 -8.24
CA LYS A 80 0.21 8.15 -7.75
C LYS A 80 0.16 7.44 -6.40
N THR A 81 0.52 6.17 -6.38
CA THR A 81 0.57 5.40 -5.14
C THR A 81 1.89 5.69 -4.40
N VAL A 82 1.80 5.94 -3.10
CA VAL A 82 2.94 6.10 -2.21
C VAL A 82 2.80 5.09 -1.08
N ALA A 83 3.62 4.05 -1.12
CA ALA A 83 3.58 2.95 -0.15
C ALA A 83 4.69 3.14 0.89
N VAL A 84 4.30 3.34 2.15
CA VAL A 84 5.21 3.64 3.27
C VAL A 84 4.77 2.85 4.52
N GLY A 85 5.36 3.09 5.66
CA GLY A 85 4.88 2.51 6.91
C GLY A 85 3.53 3.12 7.33
N SER A 86 2.72 2.38 8.11
CA SER A 86 1.37 2.82 8.50
C SER A 86 1.33 4.22 9.11
N GLY A 87 2.27 4.52 10.01
CA GLY A 87 2.33 5.83 10.64
C GLY A 87 2.66 6.95 9.65
N GLU A 88 3.59 6.69 8.75
CA GLU A 88 3.98 7.66 7.72
C GLU A 88 2.85 7.86 6.69
N ALA A 89 2.13 6.79 6.34
CA ALA A 89 0.97 6.91 5.45
C ALA A 89 -0.09 7.85 6.04
N MET A 90 -0.40 7.69 7.33
CA MET A 90 -1.33 8.57 8.04
C MET A 90 -0.81 10.00 8.10
N LYS A 91 0.49 10.17 8.38
CA LYS A 91 1.14 11.48 8.44
C LYS A 91 1.07 12.22 7.11
N MET A 92 1.20 11.51 5.98
CA MET A 92 1.03 12.14 4.65
C MET A 92 -0.33 12.80 4.51
N GLY A 93 -1.40 12.15 5.00
CA GLY A 93 -2.74 12.75 5.01
C GLY A 93 -2.82 13.98 5.91
N GLN A 94 -2.21 13.91 7.10
CA GLN A 94 -2.19 15.03 8.05
C GLN A 94 -1.47 16.26 7.48
N GLU A 95 -0.41 16.01 6.70
CA GLU A 95 0.43 17.05 6.10
C GLU A 95 -0.05 17.50 4.71
N CYS A 96 -1.21 17.01 4.26
CA CYS A 96 -1.78 17.36 2.95
C CYS A 96 -0.92 16.89 1.76
N ASN A 97 -0.15 15.83 1.98
CA ASN A 97 0.71 15.20 0.97
C ASN A 97 0.05 13.98 0.31
N ALA A 98 -1.19 13.67 0.70
CA ALA A 98 -2.01 12.62 0.11
C ALA A 98 -3.45 13.13 -0.01
N ASP A 99 -4.17 12.61 -0.98
CA ASP A 99 -5.59 12.93 -1.21
C ASP A 99 -6.51 11.89 -0.57
N VAL A 100 -6.06 10.64 -0.60
CA VAL A 100 -6.82 9.49 -0.10
C VAL A 100 -5.85 8.49 0.51
N LEU A 101 -6.30 7.82 1.57
CA LEU A 101 -5.51 6.80 2.27
C LEU A 101 -6.19 5.45 2.12
N LEU A 102 -5.40 4.38 1.94
CA LEU A 102 -5.87 3.00 2.07
C LEU A 102 -4.98 2.35 3.12
N VAL A 103 -5.49 2.24 4.33
CA VAL A 103 -4.70 1.90 5.53
C VAL A 103 -5.42 0.86 6.39
N HIS A 104 -4.70 0.31 7.37
CA HIS A 104 -5.21 -0.79 8.19
C HIS A 104 -4.73 -0.69 9.64
N SER A 105 -4.93 0.48 10.24
CA SER A 105 -4.61 0.74 11.65
C SER A 105 -5.81 1.39 12.33
N PRO A 106 -6.91 0.64 12.57
CA PRO A 106 -8.19 1.23 12.98
C PRO A 106 -8.13 2.21 14.15
N ALA A 107 -7.29 1.97 15.16
CA ALA A 107 -7.17 2.89 16.29
C ALA A 107 -6.60 4.25 15.84
N ALA A 108 -5.51 4.24 15.07
CA ALA A 108 -4.90 5.46 14.54
C ALA A 108 -5.84 6.18 13.56
N GLU A 109 -6.58 5.42 12.75
CA GLU A 109 -7.57 5.97 11.82
C GLU A 109 -8.70 6.70 12.56
N LYS A 110 -9.19 6.13 13.64
CA LYS A 110 -10.24 6.78 14.47
C LYS A 110 -9.71 8.08 15.07
N GLU A 111 -8.46 8.09 15.51
CA GLU A 111 -7.81 9.31 15.99
C GLU A 111 -7.67 10.35 14.86
N PHE A 112 -7.27 9.92 13.67
CA PHE A 112 -7.17 10.77 12.47
C PHE A 112 -8.53 11.44 12.18
N MET A 113 -9.62 10.65 12.22
CA MET A 113 -10.96 11.18 12.00
C MET A 113 -11.39 12.15 13.10
N SER A 114 -11.12 11.83 14.38
CA SER A 114 -11.51 12.68 15.51
C SER A 114 -10.76 14.02 15.51
N ASN A 115 -9.59 14.06 14.89
CA ASN A 115 -8.82 15.29 14.70
C ASN A 115 -9.18 16.05 13.41
N ASN A 116 -10.25 15.59 12.72
CA ASN A 116 -10.76 16.18 11.47
C ASN A 116 -9.77 16.15 10.30
N TYR A 117 -8.76 15.28 10.32
CA TYR A 117 -7.86 15.11 9.18
C TYR A 117 -8.52 14.38 8.01
N GLY A 118 -9.50 13.51 8.31
CA GLY A 118 -10.32 12.84 7.29
C GLY A 118 -11.74 13.38 7.26
N SER A 119 -12.36 13.39 6.09
CA SER A 119 -13.77 13.76 5.91
C SER A 119 -14.69 12.55 5.76
N ASP A 120 -14.15 11.40 5.35
CA ASP A 120 -14.91 10.15 5.20
C ASP A 120 -13.96 8.98 5.48
N ARG A 121 -14.49 7.94 6.12
CA ARG A 121 -13.76 6.69 6.40
C ARG A 121 -14.71 5.52 6.19
N GLN A 122 -14.39 4.66 5.23
CA GLN A 122 -15.25 3.52 4.87
C GLN A 122 -14.47 2.21 5.01
N LEU A 123 -15.15 1.19 5.52
CA LEU A 123 -14.61 -0.17 5.61
C LEU A 123 -14.53 -0.75 4.20
N VAL A 124 -13.39 -1.34 3.85
CA VAL A 124 -13.13 -1.88 2.51
C VAL A 124 -13.05 -3.41 2.51
N MET A 125 -12.17 -3.95 3.33
CA MET A 125 -11.82 -5.38 3.28
C MET A 125 -11.02 -5.75 4.53
N HIS A 126 -10.79 -7.05 4.70
CA HIS A 126 -9.75 -7.50 5.62
C HIS A 126 -8.92 -8.61 4.96
N ASN A 127 -7.68 -8.73 5.41
CA ASN A 127 -6.92 -9.95 5.29
C ASN A 127 -6.54 -10.37 6.71
N ASP A 128 -5.74 -11.40 6.87
CA ASP A 128 -5.38 -11.86 8.20
C ASP A 128 -3.89 -12.13 8.33
N PHE A 129 -3.49 -12.13 9.58
CA PHE A 129 -2.22 -12.66 10.01
C PHE A 129 -2.43 -14.11 10.46
N ILE A 130 -1.35 -14.86 10.45
CA ILE A 130 -1.30 -16.22 11.00
C ILE A 130 -0.08 -16.30 11.91
N ILE A 131 -0.10 -17.27 12.82
CA ILE A 131 1.11 -17.60 13.58
C ILE A 131 1.69 -18.85 12.93
N ALA A 132 2.86 -18.66 12.31
CA ALA A 132 3.61 -19.77 11.69
C ALA A 132 4.66 -20.27 12.68
N GLY A 133 4.98 -21.55 12.59
CA GLY A 133 5.97 -22.15 13.47
C GLY A 133 6.37 -23.54 13.02
N PRO A 134 7.33 -24.15 13.71
CA PRO A 134 7.82 -25.47 13.34
C PRO A 134 6.73 -26.54 13.47
N ALA A 135 6.76 -27.53 12.58
CA ALA A 135 5.80 -28.66 12.61
C ALA A 135 5.83 -29.42 13.93
N SER A 136 6.96 -29.40 14.66
CA SER A 136 7.10 -30.05 15.97
C SER A 136 6.30 -29.36 17.07
N ASP A 137 5.95 -28.07 16.86
CA ASP A 137 5.10 -27.27 17.73
C ASP A 137 5.45 -27.41 19.24
N PRO A 138 6.67 -27.05 19.66
CA PRO A 138 7.08 -27.28 21.06
C PRO A 138 6.24 -26.52 22.09
N ALA A 139 5.59 -25.40 21.71
CA ALA A 139 4.70 -24.64 22.61
C ALA A 139 3.25 -25.16 22.58
N GLU A 140 2.97 -26.16 21.74
CA GLU A 140 1.62 -26.76 21.61
C GLU A 140 0.54 -25.71 21.31
N ILE A 141 0.78 -24.88 20.30
CA ILE A 141 -0.16 -23.81 19.93
C ILE A 141 -1.11 -24.21 18.79
N LYS A 142 -0.83 -25.28 18.09
CA LYS A 142 -1.58 -25.66 16.88
C LYS A 142 -3.07 -25.77 17.18
N GLY A 143 -3.86 -25.01 16.43
CA GLY A 143 -5.33 -25.06 16.55
C GLY A 143 -5.90 -24.30 17.73
N LEU A 144 -5.10 -23.50 18.45
CA LEU A 144 -5.64 -22.68 19.54
C LEU A 144 -6.59 -21.62 18.97
N PRO A 145 -7.66 -21.30 19.72
CA PRO A 145 -8.68 -20.38 19.21
C PRO A 145 -8.27 -18.91 19.20
N THR A 146 -7.25 -18.52 19.97
CA THR A 146 -6.84 -17.11 20.02
C THR A 146 -5.33 -16.94 19.93
N SER A 147 -4.94 -15.84 19.32
CA SER A 147 -3.53 -15.44 19.22
C SER A 147 -2.93 -15.14 20.59
N THR A 148 -3.74 -14.61 21.51
CA THR A 148 -3.25 -14.33 22.89
C THR A 148 -2.90 -15.61 23.65
N GLU A 149 -3.71 -16.68 23.51
CA GLU A 149 -3.37 -17.97 24.11
C GLU A 149 -2.09 -18.54 23.50
N ALA A 150 -1.95 -18.43 22.17
CA ALA A 150 -0.75 -18.90 21.50
C ALA A 150 0.49 -18.17 21.98
N PHE A 151 0.43 -16.85 22.03
CA PHE A 151 1.57 -16.03 22.50
C PHE A 151 1.90 -16.34 23.97
N THR A 152 0.88 -16.56 24.80
CA THR A 152 1.07 -16.92 26.20
C THR A 152 1.83 -18.26 26.34
N LYS A 153 1.46 -19.25 25.52
CA LYS A 153 2.16 -20.55 25.54
C LYS A 153 3.60 -20.44 25.02
N ILE A 154 3.81 -19.67 23.95
CA ILE A 154 5.16 -19.45 23.41
C ILE A 154 6.07 -18.83 24.49
N ALA A 155 5.60 -17.78 25.16
CA ALA A 155 6.33 -17.12 26.22
C ALA A 155 6.55 -18.07 27.43
N GLY A 156 5.52 -18.82 27.80
CA GLY A 156 5.58 -19.75 28.94
C GLY A 156 6.58 -20.87 28.75
N THR A 157 6.77 -21.33 27.51
CA THR A 157 7.76 -22.37 27.17
C THR A 157 9.10 -21.78 26.77
N GLN A 158 9.16 -20.44 26.59
CA GLN A 158 10.33 -19.74 26.06
C GLN A 158 10.80 -20.35 24.72
N SER A 159 9.83 -20.78 23.90
CA SER A 159 10.11 -21.31 22.57
C SER A 159 10.57 -20.19 21.64
N PRO A 160 11.53 -20.44 20.75
CA PRO A 160 12.06 -19.36 19.90
C PRO A 160 10.95 -18.63 19.12
N PHE A 161 11.01 -17.30 19.15
CA PHE A 161 10.08 -16.44 18.43
C PHE A 161 10.89 -15.35 17.71
N ILE A 162 10.61 -15.16 16.40
CA ILE A 162 11.25 -14.12 15.62
C ILE A 162 10.23 -13.01 15.36
N SER A 163 10.51 -11.84 15.89
CA SER A 163 9.76 -10.61 15.64
C SER A 163 10.32 -9.90 14.41
N ARG A 164 9.49 -9.17 13.70
CA ARG A 164 10.00 -8.27 12.67
C ARG A 164 10.87 -7.17 13.28
N GLY A 165 10.49 -6.60 14.41
CA GLY A 165 11.29 -5.60 15.11
C GLY A 165 11.56 -4.32 14.32
N ASP A 166 10.74 -3.98 13.31
CA ASP A 166 11.02 -2.93 12.33
C ASP A 166 9.96 -1.82 12.29
N ASP A 167 9.08 -1.79 13.28
CA ASP A 167 7.94 -0.86 13.38
C ASP A 167 6.96 -0.90 12.19
N SER A 168 6.95 -1.99 11.43
CA SER A 168 5.96 -2.25 10.39
C SER A 168 4.56 -2.51 10.97
N GLY A 169 3.57 -2.61 10.10
CA GLY A 169 2.21 -3.03 10.47
C GLY A 169 2.18 -4.39 11.15
N THR A 170 3.00 -5.35 10.68
CA THR A 170 3.13 -6.67 11.32
C THR A 170 3.71 -6.55 12.72
N HIS A 171 4.78 -5.76 12.89
CA HIS A 171 5.38 -5.53 14.21
C HIS A 171 4.38 -4.84 15.16
N SER A 172 3.62 -3.87 14.64
CA SER A 172 2.57 -3.21 15.43
C SER A 172 1.48 -4.18 15.87
N LYS A 173 1.06 -5.08 14.98
CA LYS A 173 0.08 -6.14 15.29
C LYS A 173 0.64 -7.09 16.35
N GLU A 174 1.87 -7.52 16.19
CA GLU A 174 2.56 -8.39 17.17
C GLU A 174 2.57 -7.75 18.57
N LYS A 175 2.99 -6.47 18.65
CA LYS A 175 3.01 -5.73 19.91
C LYS A 175 1.62 -5.65 20.55
N ALA A 176 0.57 -5.48 19.73
CA ALA A 176 -0.81 -5.46 20.22
C ALA A 176 -1.23 -6.81 20.81
N ILE A 177 -0.81 -7.93 20.21
CA ILE A 177 -1.12 -9.27 20.73
C ILE A 177 -0.39 -9.52 22.05
N TRP A 178 0.92 -9.19 22.13
CA TRP A 178 1.66 -9.30 23.39
C TRP A 178 1.00 -8.49 24.51
N LYS A 179 0.60 -7.25 24.18
CA LYS A 179 -0.08 -6.38 25.15
C LYS A 179 -1.42 -6.98 25.59
N ALA A 180 -2.21 -7.53 24.65
CA ALA A 180 -3.49 -8.16 24.95
C ALA A 180 -3.31 -9.40 25.84
N ALA A 181 -2.18 -10.09 25.70
CA ALA A 181 -1.82 -11.23 26.55
C ALA A 181 -1.25 -10.79 27.92
N ASN A 182 -1.11 -9.49 28.15
CA ASN A 182 -0.47 -8.91 29.34
C ASN A 182 0.99 -9.37 29.52
N LEU A 183 1.71 -9.48 28.39
CA LEU A 183 3.10 -9.96 28.37
C LEU A 183 4.01 -8.93 27.69
N THR A 184 5.24 -8.88 28.16
CA THR A 184 6.33 -8.16 27.52
C THR A 184 7.39 -9.20 27.16
N PRO A 185 7.55 -9.56 25.87
CA PRO A 185 8.53 -10.59 25.51
C PRO A 185 9.95 -10.09 25.71
N GLU A 186 10.79 -10.91 26.33
CA GLU A 186 12.19 -10.57 26.58
C GLU A 186 12.99 -11.85 26.81
N GLY A 187 14.28 -11.80 26.54
CA GLY A 187 15.18 -12.93 26.75
C GLY A 187 15.65 -13.54 25.44
N GLU A 188 16.45 -14.59 25.56
CA GLU A 188 17.12 -15.22 24.42
C GLU A 188 16.17 -15.90 23.43
N TRP A 189 14.95 -16.21 23.86
CA TRP A 189 13.96 -16.85 23.01
C TRP A 189 13.26 -15.86 22.06
N TYR A 190 13.33 -14.56 22.35
CA TYR A 190 12.65 -13.51 21.57
C TYR A 190 13.70 -12.68 20.84
N LEU A 191 13.72 -12.82 19.51
CA LEU A 191 14.73 -12.17 18.67
C LEU A 191 14.06 -11.29 17.64
N GLU A 192 14.59 -10.11 17.41
CA GLU A 192 14.13 -9.18 16.39
C GLU A 192 14.98 -9.33 15.12
N SER A 193 14.34 -9.59 13.98
CA SER A 193 15.04 -9.73 12.71
C SER A 193 15.49 -8.38 12.13
N GLY A 194 14.70 -7.33 12.36
CA GLY A 194 14.92 -6.03 11.73
C GLY A 194 14.73 -6.07 10.21
N GLN A 195 14.03 -7.07 9.70
CA GLN A 195 13.93 -7.35 8.26
C GLN A 195 12.47 -7.35 7.79
N GLY A 196 12.27 -7.34 6.48
CA GLY A 196 10.95 -7.53 5.88
C GLY A 196 10.39 -8.93 6.14
N MET A 197 9.08 -9.13 5.88
CA MET A 197 8.38 -10.36 6.30
C MET A 197 8.97 -11.62 5.66
N GLY A 198 9.31 -11.59 4.38
CA GLY A 198 9.89 -12.76 3.70
C GLY A 198 11.21 -13.20 4.33
N ALA A 199 12.10 -12.24 4.63
CA ALA A 199 13.37 -12.54 5.29
C ALA A 199 13.15 -13.03 6.72
N THR A 200 12.18 -12.44 7.43
CA THR A 200 11.82 -12.88 8.79
C THR A 200 11.33 -14.34 8.78
N LEU A 201 10.49 -14.71 7.82
CA LEU A 201 10.03 -16.10 7.66
C LEU A 201 11.19 -17.04 7.37
N THR A 202 12.14 -16.62 6.54
CA THR A 202 13.35 -17.42 6.26
C THR A 202 14.12 -17.68 7.52
N ILE A 203 14.39 -16.63 8.32
CA ILE A 203 15.10 -16.77 9.61
C ILE A 203 14.33 -17.72 10.55
N ALA A 204 13.01 -17.48 10.70
CA ALA A 204 12.19 -18.33 11.57
C ALA A 204 12.23 -19.81 11.13
N SER A 205 12.20 -20.06 9.82
CA SER A 205 12.32 -21.41 9.28
C SER A 205 13.67 -22.05 9.61
N GLU A 206 14.76 -21.30 9.42
CA GLU A 206 16.12 -21.82 9.67
C GLU A 206 16.35 -22.20 11.16
N VAL A 207 15.80 -21.38 12.07
CA VAL A 207 15.99 -21.63 13.50
C VAL A 207 14.81 -22.36 14.15
N GLN A 208 13.82 -22.75 13.35
CA GLN A 208 12.62 -23.47 13.79
C GLN A 208 11.88 -22.70 14.89
N ALA A 209 11.63 -21.40 14.63
CA ALA A 209 10.97 -20.49 15.55
C ALA A 209 9.54 -20.18 15.10
N TYR A 210 8.76 -19.70 16.05
CA TYR A 210 7.45 -19.10 15.77
C TYR A 210 7.63 -17.67 15.23
N THR A 211 6.67 -17.20 14.45
CA THR A 211 6.62 -15.81 13.98
C THR A 211 5.20 -15.44 13.60
N LEU A 212 4.87 -14.15 13.73
CA LEU A 212 3.62 -13.60 13.19
C LEU A 212 3.88 -13.16 11.75
N THR A 213 3.00 -13.53 10.83
CA THR A 213 3.13 -13.17 9.42
C THR A 213 1.76 -12.90 8.79
N ASP A 214 1.73 -12.02 7.81
CA ASP A 214 0.55 -11.93 6.95
C ASP A 214 0.44 -13.22 6.11
N ARG A 215 -0.78 -13.65 5.88
CA ARG A 215 -1.06 -14.89 5.13
C ARG A 215 -0.47 -14.84 3.72
N ALA A 216 -0.54 -13.69 3.05
CA ALA A 216 -0.08 -13.56 1.67
C ALA A 216 1.42 -13.85 1.53
N THR A 217 2.24 -13.26 2.40
CA THR A 217 3.69 -13.50 2.36
C THR A 217 4.02 -14.97 2.66
N TYR A 218 3.32 -15.56 3.63
CA TYR A 218 3.51 -16.98 3.94
C TYR A 218 3.16 -17.86 2.72
N LEU A 219 1.98 -17.64 2.12
CA LEU A 219 1.53 -18.45 0.97
C LEU A 219 2.44 -18.28 -0.25
N ALA A 220 2.95 -17.07 -0.48
CA ALA A 220 3.80 -16.80 -1.64
C ALA A 220 5.04 -17.67 -1.68
N ASN A 221 5.52 -18.10 -0.51
CA ASN A 221 6.80 -18.81 -0.41
C ASN A 221 6.74 -20.05 0.50
N LYS A 222 5.54 -20.53 0.81
CA LYS A 222 5.36 -21.60 1.82
C LYS A 222 6.20 -22.85 1.54
N ASP A 223 6.41 -23.16 0.26
CA ASP A 223 7.18 -24.36 -0.13
C ASP A 223 8.68 -24.19 0.14
N ASN A 224 9.12 -22.97 0.42
CA ASN A 224 10.52 -22.69 0.77
C ASN A 224 10.76 -22.67 2.29
N TYR A 225 9.69 -22.77 3.10
CA TYR A 225 9.79 -22.73 4.55
C TYR A 225 9.45 -24.08 5.16
N GLN A 226 10.13 -24.39 6.26
CA GLN A 226 9.79 -25.56 7.08
C GLN A 226 8.97 -25.08 8.29
N LEU A 227 7.89 -24.35 7.99
CA LEU A 227 6.97 -23.78 8.98
C LEU A 227 5.54 -24.10 8.56
N ASP A 228 4.73 -24.50 9.52
CA ASP A 228 3.29 -24.71 9.34
C ASP A 228 2.51 -23.49 9.79
N ASN A 229 1.33 -23.27 9.22
CA ASN A 229 0.32 -22.36 9.77
C ASN A 229 -0.29 -23.04 11.00
N LEU A 230 -0.04 -22.53 12.18
CA LEU A 230 -0.45 -23.17 13.43
C LEU A 230 -1.66 -22.52 14.08
N VAL A 231 -1.83 -21.18 13.93
CA VAL A 231 -2.98 -20.48 14.49
C VAL A 231 -3.50 -19.46 13.47
N GLU A 232 -4.79 -19.49 13.22
CA GLU A 232 -5.48 -18.61 12.27
C GLU A 232 -6.95 -18.40 12.69
N GLY A 233 -7.62 -17.45 12.08
CA GLY A 233 -9.07 -17.25 12.23
C GLY A 233 -9.50 -16.44 13.46
N ASP A 234 -8.57 -16.07 14.31
CA ASP A 234 -8.86 -15.25 15.49
C ASP A 234 -9.14 -13.79 15.09
N ALA A 235 -10.13 -13.17 15.71
CA ALA A 235 -10.43 -11.75 15.48
C ALA A 235 -9.20 -10.86 15.73
N GLY A 236 -8.36 -11.21 16.70
CA GLY A 236 -7.09 -10.50 16.97
C GLY A 236 -6.09 -10.56 15.81
N LEU A 237 -6.25 -11.52 14.90
CA LEU A 237 -5.38 -11.68 13.74
C LEU A 237 -5.90 -10.96 12.50
N LEU A 238 -7.08 -10.34 12.55
CA LEU A 238 -7.61 -9.61 11.40
C LEU A 238 -6.83 -8.34 11.15
N ASN A 239 -6.66 -8.05 9.88
CA ASN A 239 -6.02 -6.84 9.38
C ASN A 239 -7.06 -6.10 8.56
N ILE A 240 -7.68 -5.08 9.16
CA ILE A 240 -8.89 -4.44 8.66
C ILE A 240 -8.52 -3.15 7.95
N TYR A 241 -8.93 -3.04 6.69
CA TYR A 241 -8.57 -1.94 5.79
C TYR A 241 -9.71 -0.95 5.63
N HIS A 242 -9.36 0.32 5.73
CA HIS A 242 -10.29 1.41 5.44
C HIS A 242 -9.71 2.32 4.37
N VAL A 243 -10.61 2.88 3.56
CA VAL A 243 -10.30 4.02 2.71
C VAL A 243 -10.70 5.28 3.47
N ILE A 244 -9.84 6.31 3.46
CA ILE A 244 -10.09 7.58 4.13
C ILE A 244 -9.84 8.72 3.15
N VAL A 245 -10.85 9.56 2.96
CA VAL A 245 -10.73 10.79 2.16
C VAL A 245 -10.12 11.87 3.05
N VAL A 246 -9.02 12.48 2.63
CA VAL A 246 -8.38 13.57 3.38
C VAL A 246 -9.30 14.79 3.35
N ASN A 247 -9.42 15.46 4.48
CA ASN A 247 -10.42 16.52 4.66
C ASN A 247 -10.01 17.82 3.94
N PRO A 248 -10.73 18.23 2.88
CA PRO A 248 -10.38 19.45 2.15
C PRO A 248 -10.54 20.73 2.96
N ALA A 249 -11.27 20.70 4.07
CA ALA A 249 -11.38 21.86 4.94
C ALA A 249 -10.05 22.17 5.65
N ASN A 250 -9.24 21.15 5.87
CA ASN A 250 -7.90 21.31 6.47
C ASN A 250 -6.80 21.32 5.42
N CYS A 251 -7.05 20.69 4.27
CA CYS A 251 -6.08 20.47 3.21
C CYS A 251 -6.64 20.99 1.88
N SER A 252 -6.61 22.30 1.67
CA SER A 252 -7.22 22.92 0.49
C SER A 252 -6.57 22.53 -0.85
N SER A 253 -5.38 21.93 -0.80
CA SER A 253 -4.64 21.51 -1.99
C SER A 253 -5.01 20.11 -2.49
N VAL A 254 -5.76 19.33 -1.70
CA VAL A 254 -6.05 17.93 -2.06
C VAL A 254 -7.03 17.83 -3.23
N ASN A 255 -6.85 16.82 -4.05
CA ASN A 255 -7.79 16.46 -5.11
C ASN A 255 -8.99 15.73 -4.49
N ASN A 256 -9.87 16.48 -3.87
CA ASN A 256 -11.03 15.92 -3.15
C ASN A 256 -11.95 15.12 -4.08
N ALA A 257 -12.14 15.58 -5.33
CA ALA A 257 -13.00 14.87 -6.28
C ALA A 257 -12.41 13.50 -6.65
N GLY A 258 -11.10 13.45 -6.90
CA GLY A 258 -10.42 12.20 -7.19
C GLY A 258 -10.41 11.25 -5.97
N ALA A 259 -10.24 11.81 -4.77
CA ALA A 259 -10.25 11.04 -3.52
C ALA A 259 -11.62 10.39 -3.28
N ILE A 260 -12.72 11.14 -3.46
CA ILE A 260 -14.09 10.62 -3.36
C ILE A 260 -14.31 9.53 -4.43
N ALA A 261 -13.92 9.82 -5.68
CA ALA A 261 -14.07 8.83 -6.77
C ALA A 261 -13.35 7.52 -6.43
N PHE A 262 -12.16 7.58 -5.84
CA PHE A 262 -11.43 6.38 -5.45
C PHE A 262 -12.12 5.66 -4.27
N ALA A 263 -12.60 6.43 -3.29
CA ALA A 263 -13.32 5.84 -2.14
C ALA A 263 -14.61 5.13 -2.61
N ASP A 264 -15.38 5.76 -3.49
CA ASP A 264 -16.59 5.14 -4.04
C ASP A 264 -16.27 3.90 -4.89
N TYR A 265 -15.20 3.98 -5.67
CA TYR A 265 -14.76 2.87 -6.52
C TYR A 265 -14.40 1.65 -5.67
N ILE A 266 -13.57 1.82 -4.64
CA ILE A 266 -13.03 0.68 -3.89
C ILE A 266 -14.12 -0.06 -3.10
N VAL A 267 -15.20 0.64 -2.72
CA VAL A 267 -16.31 -0.01 -2.02
C VAL A 267 -17.45 -0.44 -2.95
N SER A 268 -17.33 -0.18 -4.25
CA SER A 268 -18.37 -0.57 -5.22
C SER A 268 -18.53 -2.09 -5.30
N PRO A 269 -19.72 -2.61 -5.60
CA PRO A 269 -19.92 -4.06 -5.72
C PRO A 269 -18.97 -4.73 -6.71
N GLU A 270 -18.65 -4.07 -7.82
CA GLU A 270 -17.73 -4.60 -8.83
C GLU A 270 -16.33 -4.76 -8.27
N THR A 271 -15.80 -3.71 -7.63
CA THR A 271 -14.46 -3.74 -7.06
C THR A 271 -14.38 -4.71 -5.88
N GLN A 272 -15.43 -4.79 -5.07
CA GLN A 272 -15.51 -5.75 -3.96
C GLN A 272 -15.45 -7.19 -4.50
N SER A 273 -16.04 -7.45 -5.67
CA SER A 273 -15.92 -8.76 -6.31
C SER A 273 -14.49 -9.06 -6.77
N LEU A 274 -13.79 -8.05 -7.33
CA LEU A 274 -12.37 -8.19 -7.70
C LEU A 274 -11.52 -8.50 -6.46
N ILE A 275 -11.75 -7.78 -5.37
CA ILE A 275 -11.04 -7.98 -4.09
C ILE A 275 -11.29 -9.42 -3.59
N GLY A 276 -12.53 -9.87 -3.61
CA GLY A 276 -12.92 -11.19 -3.10
C GLY A 276 -12.41 -12.37 -3.93
N SER A 277 -11.98 -12.15 -5.16
CA SER A 277 -11.39 -13.19 -6.00
C SER A 277 -9.87 -13.11 -6.07
N PHE A 278 -9.28 -12.01 -5.60
CA PHE A 278 -7.84 -11.76 -5.72
C PHE A 278 -7.03 -12.84 -5.01
N GLY A 279 -6.09 -13.43 -5.71
CA GLY A 279 -5.19 -14.45 -5.18
C GLY A 279 -5.67 -15.89 -5.42
N THR A 280 -6.95 -16.10 -5.75
CA THR A 280 -7.52 -17.44 -5.88
C THR A 280 -6.79 -18.28 -6.94
N GLU A 281 -6.49 -17.68 -8.08
CA GLU A 281 -5.79 -18.39 -9.17
C GLU A 281 -4.39 -18.85 -8.75
N LYS A 282 -3.69 -17.98 -8.01
CA LYS A 282 -2.29 -18.24 -7.63
C LYS A 282 -2.15 -19.12 -6.37
N TYR A 283 -3.03 -18.92 -5.39
CA TYR A 283 -2.89 -19.52 -4.06
C TYR A 283 -4.00 -20.52 -3.72
N GLY A 284 -4.99 -20.73 -4.60
CA GLY A 284 -6.13 -21.60 -4.35
C GLY A 284 -7.15 -21.02 -3.38
N GLN A 285 -6.95 -19.79 -2.92
CA GLN A 285 -7.85 -19.10 -2.00
C GLN A 285 -7.68 -17.59 -2.16
N PRO A 286 -8.73 -16.80 -1.88
CA PRO A 286 -8.58 -15.35 -1.92
C PRO A 286 -7.68 -14.85 -0.79
N LEU A 287 -6.94 -13.76 -1.05
CA LEU A 287 -6.08 -13.13 -0.05
C LEU A 287 -6.80 -12.09 0.79
N PHE A 288 -7.92 -11.58 0.30
CA PHE A 288 -8.70 -10.54 0.98
C PHE A 288 -10.17 -10.96 1.01
N THR A 289 -10.86 -10.55 2.06
CA THR A 289 -12.31 -10.70 2.19
C THR A 289 -12.95 -9.32 2.03
N PRO A 290 -13.86 -9.13 1.08
CA PRO A 290 -14.54 -7.85 0.91
C PRO A 290 -15.52 -7.58 2.05
N ASP A 291 -15.52 -6.34 2.56
CA ASP A 291 -16.28 -5.97 3.75
C ASP A 291 -17.08 -4.66 3.59
N ALA A 292 -17.10 -4.07 2.41
CA ALA A 292 -17.85 -2.82 2.22
C ALA A 292 -19.31 -2.98 2.67
N GLY A 293 -19.76 -2.03 3.46
CA GLY A 293 -21.14 -2.03 3.99
C GLY A 293 -21.38 -2.90 5.21
N LYS A 294 -20.38 -3.66 5.66
CA LYS A 294 -20.50 -4.45 6.89
C LYS A 294 -20.21 -3.58 8.13
N ASP A 295 -20.62 -4.07 9.29
CA ASP A 295 -20.26 -3.45 10.56
C ASP A 295 -18.88 -3.99 11.01
N GLU A 296 -17.89 -3.13 11.12
CA GLU A 296 -16.52 -3.46 11.57
C GLU A 296 -16.55 -4.30 12.87
N ALA A 297 -17.48 -4.01 13.79
CA ALA A 297 -17.57 -4.70 15.08
C ALA A 297 -17.99 -6.17 14.96
N THR A 298 -18.46 -6.60 13.79
CA THR A 298 -18.90 -8.01 13.56
C THR A 298 -17.83 -8.86 12.89
N LEU A 299 -16.73 -8.26 12.44
CA LEU A 299 -15.69 -9.00 11.73
C LEU A 299 -14.98 -9.98 12.69
N GLY A 300 -14.73 -11.18 12.21
CA GLY A 300 -13.98 -12.19 12.95
C GLY A 300 -14.78 -12.87 14.08
N LYS A 301 -16.12 -12.81 14.02
CA LYS A 301 -16.99 -13.47 14.99
C LYS A 301 -17.70 -14.69 14.38
#